data_2cde8c9b4aae3c693435573dfe9c210a
#
_entry.id   2cde8c9b4aae3c693435573dfe9c210a
#
_cell.length_a   1.000
_cell.length_b   1.000
_cell.length_c   1.000
_cell.angle_alpha   90.00
_cell.angle_beta   90.00
_cell.angle_gamma   90.00
#
_symmetry.space_group_name_H-M   'P 1'
#
loop_
_entity.id
_entity.type
_entity.pdbx_description
1 polymer ?
#
loop_
_entity_poly.entity_id
_entity_poly.type
_entity_poly.pdbx_seq_one_letter_code
_entity_poly.pdbx_strand_id
1 'polypeptide(L)'
;MSKVELKSRVHALNPQVDFWSVRSVENTSETLSVRQGILNPPHQGFEKGIYVAVINAGGVGYAATPDISRAGIEAAFVRAREWAARSAHYKLFDADSSLCWTAQGSYKSPVKKSYSKASLQDRITWLQESASLLKSDDRIVDW
;
A
#
# COMPACT_ATOMS: atom_id res chain seq x y z
N MET A 1 13.13 2.78 4.96
CA MET A 1 14.04 3.51 4.01
C MET A 1 13.74 4.99 4.12
N SER A 2 14.77 5.82 4.28
CA SER A 2 14.56 7.26 4.35
C SER A 2 14.22 7.84 2.97
N LYS A 3 13.56 9.03 2.94
CA LYS A 3 13.24 9.76 1.70
C LYS A 3 14.51 10.07 0.90
N VAL A 4 15.59 10.43 1.59
CA VAL A 4 16.88 10.76 0.98
C VAL A 4 17.50 9.54 0.29
N GLU A 5 17.42 8.39 0.94
CA GLU A 5 17.93 7.12 0.43
C GLU A 5 17.15 6.63 -0.80
N LEU A 6 15.81 6.73 -0.79
CA LEU A 6 15.00 6.44 -1.97
C LEU A 6 15.37 7.36 -3.13
N LYS A 7 15.46 8.66 -2.86
CA LYS A 7 15.79 9.66 -3.89
C LYS A 7 17.15 9.37 -4.54
N SER A 8 18.18 9.05 -3.76
CA SER A 8 19.52 8.75 -4.29
C SER A 8 19.53 7.49 -5.17
N ARG A 9 18.79 6.46 -4.79
CA ARG A 9 18.68 5.20 -5.57
C ARG A 9 17.95 5.39 -6.89
N VAL A 10 16.93 6.24 -6.91
CA VAL A 10 16.07 6.47 -8.08
C VAL A 10 16.66 7.49 -9.05
N HIS A 11 17.33 8.52 -8.55
CA HIS A 11 17.93 9.57 -9.40
C HIS A 11 18.95 9.04 -10.42
N ALA A 12 19.63 7.94 -10.06
CA ALA A 12 20.62 7.32 -10.94
C ALA A 12 19.98 6.51 -12.09
N LEU A 13 18.65 6.28 -12.08
CA LEU A 13 18.00 5.43 -13.08
C LEU A 13 17.69 6.17 -14.38
N ASN A 14 17.49 7.49 -14.32
CA ASN A 14 17.18 8.39 -15.44
C ASN A 14 16.32 7.72 -16.55
N PRO A 15 15.11 7.21 -16.24
CA PRO A 15 14.31 6.49 -17.20
C PRO A 15 13.87 7.42 -18.34
N GLN A 16 14.07 6.99 -19.57
CA GLN A 16 13.62 7.68 -20.79
C GLN A 16 12.15 7.32 -21.06
N VAL A 17 11.23 7.98 -20.37
CA VAL A 17 9.77 7.80 -20.46
C VAL A 17 9.08 9.14 -20.24
N ASP A 18 7.81 9.25 -20.65
CA ASP A 18 7.06 10.51 -20.57
C ASP A 18 6.80 10.95 -19.12
N PHE A 19 6.51 9.97 -18.25
CA PHE A 19 6.35 10.21 -16.81
C PHE A 19 6.69 8.94 -16.01
N TRP A 20 7.20 9.15 -14.83
CA TRP A 20 7.37 8.07 -13.87
C TRP A 20 7.21 8.54 -12.42
N SER A 21 6.82 7.62 -11.58
CA SER A 21 6.80 7.85 -10.13
C SER A 21 7.25 6.62 -9.37
N VAL A 22 7.84 6.85 -8.20
CA VAL A 22 8.26 5.81 -7.26
C VAL A 22 7.73 6.12 -5.89
N ARG A 23 7.06 5.16 -5.27
CA ARG A 23 6.53 5.25 -3.93
C ARG A 23 7.07 4.11 -3.07
N SER A 24 7.68 4.45 -1.93
CA SER A 24 7.96 3.47 -0.87
C SER A 24 6.76 3.40 0.06
N VAL A 25 6.32 2.19 0.34
CA VAL A 25 5.20 1.92 1.24
C VAL A 25 5.70 1.01 2.36
N GLU A 26 5.38 1.37 3.58
CA GLU A 26 5.52 0.54 4.76
C GLU A 26 4.13 0.47 5.43
N ASN A 27 3.63 -0.74 5.61
CA ASN A 27 2.33 -0.98 6.23
C ASN A 27 2.50 -1.93 7.42
N THR A 28 1.98 -1.53 8.56
CA THR A 28 1.85 -2.39 9.72
C THR A 28 0.36 -2.57 9.99
N SER A 29 -0.09 -3.80 10.01
CA SER A 29 -1.47 -4.16 10.28
C SER A 29 -1.59 -5.04 11.51
N GLU A 30 -2.69 -4.90 12.22
CA GLU A 30 -3.08 -5.79 13.30
C GLU A 30 -4.55 -6.18 13.09
N THR A 31 -4.83 -7.46 13.16
CA THR A 31 -6.17 -8.00 13.08
C THR A 31 -6.53 -8.66 14.40
N LEU A 32 -7.59 -8.15 15.01
CA LEU A 32 -8.22 -8.73 16.17
C LEU A 32 -9.65 -9.09 15.79
N SER A 33 -10.10 -10.29 16.08
CA SER A 33 -11.47 -10.70 15.82
C SER A 33 -12.00 -11.60 16.93
N VAL A 34 -13.26 -11.42 17.24
CA VAL A 34 -14.02 -12.26 18.17
C VAL A 34 -15.18 -12.83 17.41
N ARG A 35 -15.39 -14.14 17.49
CA ARG A 35 -16.52 -14.83 16.89
C ARG A 35 -17.19 -15.67 17.94
N GLN A 36 -18.49 -15.51 18.12
CA GLN A 36 -19.28 -16.24 19.14
C GLN A 36 -18.67 -16.12 20.55
N GLY A 37 -18.14 -14.92 20.89
CA GLY A 37 -17.48 -14.67 22.16
C GLY A 37 -16.06 -15.22 22.30
N ILE A 38 -15.57 -15.97 21.30
CA ILE A 38 -14.23 -16.57 21.30
C ILE A 38 -13.25 -15.64 20.55
N LEU A 39 -12.17 -15.25 21.21
CA LEU A 39 -11.09 -14.50 20.59
C LEU A 39 -10.30 -15.41 19.63
N ASN A 40 -10.27 -15.04 18.35
CA ASN A 40 -9.36 -15.66 17.40
C ASN A 40 -7.91 -15.21 17.67
N PRO A 41 -6.91 -16.02 17.30
CA PRO A 41 -5.52 -15.63 17.47
C PRO A 41 -5.24 -14.26 16.84
N PRO A 42 -4.70 -13.28 17.60
CA PRO A 42 -4.30 -12.01 17.05
C PRO A 42 -3.28 -12.18 15.93
N HIS A 43 -3.46 -11.44 14.84
CA HIS A 43 -2.54 -11.47 13.72
C HIS A 43 -1.91 -10.08 13.51
N GLN A 44 -0.58 -10.05 13.38
CA GLN A 44 0.15 -8.84 13.02
C GLN A 44 0.86 -9.05 11.68
N GLY A 45 0.70 -8.10 10.77
CA GLY A 45 1.36 -8.07 9.48
C GLY A 45 2.28 -6.86 9.35
N PHE A 46 3.42 -7.06 8.72
CA PHE A 46 4.31 -5.99 8.31
C PHE A 46 4.63 -6.16 6.83
N GLU A 47 4.35 -5.13 6.04
CA GLU A 47 4.60 -5.11 4.62
C GLU A 47 5.46 -3.89 4.27
N LYS A 48 6.45 -4.09 3.43
CA LYS A 48 7.32 -3.05 2.93
C LYS A 48 7.67 -3.30 1.49
N GLY A 49 7.61 -2.25 0.67
CA GLY A 49 7.95 -2.39 -0.74
C GLY A 49 8.06 -1.06 -1.47
N ILE A 50 8.42 -1.19 -2.72
CA ILE A 50 8.49 -0.11 -3.70
C ILE A 50 7.42 -0.37 -4.75
N TYR A 51 6.70 0.69 -5.10
CA TYR A 51 5.75 0.73 -6.18
C TYR A 51 6.23 1.70 -7.25
N VAL A 52 6.30 1.26 -8.49
CA VAL A 52 6.73 2.04 -9.65
C VAL A 52 5.56 2.18 -10.61
N ALA A 53 5.30 3.41 -11.06
CA ALA A 53 4.37 3.70 -12.15
C ALA A 53 5.11 4.39 -13.28
N VAL A 54 4.78 4.05 -14.52
CA VAL A 54 5.36 4.60 -15.75
C VAL A 54 4.25 4.94 -16.72
N ILE A 55 4.33 6.12 -17.35
CA ILE A 55 3.57 6.47 -18.55
C ILE A 55 4.58 6.60 -19.69
N ASN A 56 4.30 5.97 -20.81
CA ASN A 56 5.14 6.07 -22.00
C ASN A 56 4.31 5.81 -23.25
N ALA A 57 4.39 6.71 -24.26
CA ALA A 57 3.63 6.66 -25.49
C ALA A 57 2.10 6.48 -25.27
N GLY A 58 1.56 7.16 -24.26
CA GLY A 58 0.16 7.09 -23.87
C GLY A 58 -0.27 5.80 -23.16
N GLY A 59 0.63 4.83 -22.99
CA GLY A 59 0.39 3.62 -22.21
C GLY A 59 0.81 3.78 -20.76
N VAL A 60 0.20 2.99 -19.87
CA VAL A 60 0.44 3.02 -18.42
C VAL A 60 0.90 1.66 -17.95
N GLY A 61 1.96 1.64 -17.14
CA GLY A 61 2.50 0.42 -16.57
C GLY A 61 2.81 0.56 -15.09
N TYR A 62 2.61 -0.52 -14.37
CA TYR A 62 2.87 -0.60 -12.92
C TYR A 62 3.70 -1.83 -12.60
N ALA A 63 4.56 -1.69 -11.60
CA ALA A 63 5.24 -2.82 -10.98
C ALA A 63 5.50 -2.53 -9.50
N ALA A 64 5.51 -3.60 -8.71
CA ALA A 64 5.88 -3.53 -7.31
C ALA A 64 6.97 -4.54 -6.99
N THR A 65 7.76 -4.25 -5.96
CA THR A 65 8.80 -5.14 -5.46
C THR A 65 9.00 -4.97 -3.96
N PRO A 66 9.15 -6.05 -3.19
CA PRO A 66 9.61 -5.99 -1.80
C PRO A 66 11.13 -5.73 -1.72
N ASP A 67 11.88 -5.96 -2.80
CA ASP A 67 13.31 -5.68 -2.85
C ASP A 67 13.53 -4.18 -3.02
N ILE A 68 13.96 -3.55 -1.92
CA ILE A 68 14.26 -2.11 -1.86
C ILE A 68 15.69 -1.78 -2.27
N SER A 69 16.47 -2.74 -2.73
CA SER A 69 17.79 -2.51 -3.30
C SER A 69 17.71 -1.73 -4.62
N ARG A 70 18.83 -1.16 -5.05
CA ARG A 70 18.90 -0.51 -6.36
C ARG A 70 18.49 -1.47 -7.49
N ALA A 71 19.00 -2.71 -7.46
CA ALA A 71 18.68 -3.73 -8.46
C ALA A 71 17.19 -4.10 -8.48
N GLY A 72 16.55 -4.21 -7.29
CA GLY A 72 15.11 -4.46 -7.18
C GLY A 72 14.28 -3.32 -7.76
N ILE A 73 14.67 -2.07 -7.52
CA ILE A 73 13.99 -0.89 -8.07
C ILE A 73 14.17 -0.85 -9.60
N GLU A 74 15.38 -1.08 -10.11
CA GLU A 74 15.66 -1.15 -11.56
C GLU A 74 14.81 -2.22 -12.24
N ALA A 75 14.73 -3.42 -11.68
CA ALA A 75 13.90 -4.50 -12.20
C ALA A 75 12.41 -4.15 -12.21
N ALA A 76 11.92 -3.43 -11.19
CA ALA A 76 10.54 -2.93 -11.15
C ALA A 76 10.29 -1.88 -12.26
N PHE A 77 11.24 -0.98 -12.51
CA PHE A 77 11.15 -0.02 -13.61
C PHE A 77 11.08 -0.70 -14.97
N VAL A 78 11.94 -1.69 -15.22
CA VAL A 78 11.92 -2.45 -16.48
C VAL A 78 10.54 -3.06 -16.70
N ARG A 79 9.99 -3.75 -15.70
CA ARG A 79 8.65 -4.36 -15.78
C ARG A 79 7.54 -3.32 -15.98
N ALA A 80 7.58 -2.20 -15.25
CA ALA A 80 6.57 -1.15 -15.43
C ALA A 80 6.62 -0.56 -16.84
N ARG A 81 7.81 -0.35 -17.40
CA ARG A 81 8.00 0.13 -18.79
C ARG A 81 7.50 -0.88 -19.82
N GLU A 82 7.75 -2.17 -19.64
CA GLU A 82 7.20 -3.22 -20.51
C GLU A 82 5.68 -3.23 -20.50
N TRP A 83 5.06 -3.08 -19.32
CA TRP A 83 3.61 -2.97 -19.21
C TRP A 83 3.07 -1.70 -19.86
N ALA A 84 3.74 -0.56 -19.70
CA ALA A 84 3.37 0.67 -20.38
C ALA A 84 3.41 0.49 -21.92
N ALA A 85 4.47 -0.12 -22.45
CA ALA A 85 4.57 -0.41 -23.88
C ALA A 85 3.46 -1.34 -24.38
N ARG A 86 3.13 -2.39 -23.64
CA ARG A 86 2.02 -3.29 -23.99
C ARG A 86 0.66 -2.60 -23.95
N SER A 87 0.36 -1.83 -22.88
CA SER A 87 -0.90 -1.14 -22.72
C SER A 87 -1.11 -0.03 -23.77
N ALA A 88 -0.03 0.55 -24.28
CA ALA A 88 -0.11 1.55 -25.35
C ALA A 88 -0.77 1.01 -26.63
N HIS A 89 -0.68 -0.29 -26.90
CA HIS A 89 -1.33 -0.91 -28.07
C HIS A 89 -2.84 -1.14 -27.87
N TYR A 90 -3.31 -1.22 -26.65
CA TYR A 90 -4.71 -1.54 -26.30
C TYR A 90 -5.43 -0.39 -25.61
N LYS A 91 -4.84 0.80 -25.63
CA LYS A 91 -5.41 1.97 -24.95
C LYS A 91 -6.72 2.43 -25.60
N LEU A 92 -7.68 2.76 -24.77
CA LEU A 92 -8.94 3.43 -25.19
C LEU A 92 -8.77 4.96 -25.20
N PHE A 93 -7.78 5.49 -24.48
CA PHE A 93 -7.41 6.90 -24.42
C PHE A 93 -5.90 7.01 -24.18
N ASP A 94 -5.30 8.12 -24.57
CA ASP A 94 -3.91 8.42 -24.26
C ASP A 94 -3.78 8.86 -22.80
N ALA A 95 -2.91 8.21 -22.03
CA ALA A 95 -2.56 8.69 -20.71
C ALA A 95 -1.72 9.97 -20.87
N ASP A 96 -2.31 11.10 -20.49
CA ASP A 96 -1.64 12.40 -20.59
C ASP A 96 -0.72 12.62 -19.40
N SER A 97 0.59 12.56 -19.64
CA SER A 97 1.61 12.81 -18.63
C SER A 97 1.59 14.26 -18.12
N SER A 98 1.05 15.21 -18.88
CA SER A 98 0.96 16.62 -18.47
C SER A 98 0.00 16.82 -17.29
N LEU A 99 -0.96 15.91 -17.12
CA LEU A 99 -1.89 15.90 -15.98
C LEU A 99 -1.28 15.29 -14.70
N CYS A 100 -0.09 14.72 -14.79
CA CYS A 100 0.59 14.10 -13.67
C CYS A 100 1.38 15.14 -12.86
N TRP A 101 1.05 15.25 -11.59
CA TRP A 101 1.72 16.22 -10.74
C TRP A 101 3.10 15.72 -10.33
N THR A 102 4.10 16.55 -10.52
CA THR A 102 5.45 16.31 -10.01
C THR A 102 5.48 16.69 -8.54
N ALA A 103 5.43 15.70 -7.66
CA ALA A 103 5.45 15.90 -6.22
C ALA A 103 6.51 15.04 -5.54
N GLN A 104 7.15 15.61 -4.53
CA GLN A 104 8.06 14.88 -3.65
C GLN A 104 7.68 15.18 -2.21
N GLY A 105 7.34 14.14 -1.46
CA GLY A 105 6.91 14.31 -0.09
C GLY A 105 6.80 13.00 0.66
N SER A 106 6.43 13.12 1.93
CA SER A 106 5.91 12.04 2.74
C SER A 106 4.52 12.42 3.18
N TYR A 107 3.62 11.47 3.12
CA TYR A 107 2.25 11.63 3.62
C TYR A 107 2.08 10.83 4.90
N LYS A 108 1.42 11.45 5.87
CA LYS A 108 0.95 10.78 7.08
C LYS A 108 -0.47 11.24 7.35
N SER A 109 -1.39 10.30 7.48
CA SER A 109 -2.79 10.62 7.82
C SER A 109 -2.85 11.34 9.16
N PRO A 110 -3.63 12.43 9.27
CA PRO A 110 -3.86 13.09 10.55
C PRO A 110 -4.65 12.14 11.46
N VAL A 111 -4.08 11.81 12.61
CA VAL A 111 -4.71 10.90 13.58
C VAL A 111 -4.90 11.64 14.89
N LYS A 112 -6.15 11.92 15.28
CA LYS A 112 -6.47 12.55 16.56
C LYS A 112 -6.19 11.63 17.75
N LYS A 113 -6.58 10.34 17.62
CA LYS A 113 -6.33 9.30 18.63
C LYS A 113 -5.80 8.06 17.91
N SER A 114 -4.57 7.65 18.21
CA SER A 114 -4.03 6.42 17.67
C SER A 114 -4.60 5.21 18.43
N TYR A 115 -5.03 4.19 17.73
CA TYR A 115 -5.45 2.92 18.31
C TYR A 115 -4.32 2.25 19.11
N SER A 116 -3.07 2.49 18.75
CA SER A 116 -1.90 1.96 19.46
C SER A 116 -1.70 2.54 20.88
N LYS A 117 -2.47 3.57 21.28
CA LYS A 117 -2.48 4.08 22.65
C LYS A 117 -3.32 3.23 23.59
N ALA A 118 -4.28 2.44 23.06
CA ALA A 118 -5.01 1.47 23.84
C ALA A 118 -4.18 0.19 23.97
N SER A 119 -4.15 -0.41 25.15
CA SER A 119 -3.48 -1.69 25.33
C SER A 119 -4.14 -2.80 24.51
N LEU A 120 -3.41 -3.88 24.20
CA LEU A 120 -4.00 -5.02 23.53
C LEU A 120 -5.18 -5.58 24.33
N GLN A 121 -5.07 -5.61 25.64
CA GLN A 121 -6.14 -6.08 26.52
C GLN A 121 -7.39 -5.19 26.42
N ASP A 122 -7.25 -3.88 26.42
CA ASP A 122 -8.41 -2.98 26.28
C ASP A 122 -9.12 -3.21 24.96
N ARG A 123 -8.38 -3.35 23.88
CA ARG A 123 -8.93 -3.60 22.53
C ARG A 123 -9.66 -4.93 22.43
N ILE A 124 -9.12 -5.99 23.07
CA ILE A 124 -9.78 -7.28 23.17
C ILE A 124 -11.07 -7.16 23.98
N THR A 125 -11.02 -6.49 25.14
CA THR A 125 -12.20 -6.26 25.98
C THR A 125 -13.30 -5.55 25.23
N TRP A 126 -13.00 -4.48 24.51
CA TRP A 126 -13.99 -3.76 23.67
C TRP A 126 -14.63 -4.63 22.60
N LEU A 127 -13.84 -5.52 21.96
CA LEU A 127 -14.38 -6.46 20.97
C LEU A 127 -15.30 -7.50 21.62
N GLN A 128 -14.95 -8.04 22.80
CA GLN A 128 -15.77 -9.00 23.52
C GLN A 128 -17.06 -8.37 24.02
N GLU A 129 -17.01 -7.16 24.56
CA GLU A 129 -18.20 -6.39 24.96
C GLU A 129 -19.11 -6.13 23.75
N SER A 130 -18.54 -5.70 22.63
CA SER A 130 -19.30 -5.49 21.40
C SER A 130 -19.93 -6.78 20.88
N ALA A 131 -19.19 -7.89 20.91
CA ALA A 131 -19.69 -9.20 20.50
C ALA A 131 -20.88 -9.65 21.38
N SER A 132 -20.84 -9.37 22.68
CA SER A 132 -21.95 -9.72 23.60
C SER A 132 -23.24 -8.96 23.25
N LEU A 133 -23.13 -7.71 22.77
CA LEU A 133 -24.28 -6.92 22.34
C LEU A 133 -24.88 -7.42 21.03
N LEU A 134 -24.07 -8.03 20.15
CA LEU A 134 -24.54 -8.58 18.88
C LEU A 134 -25.45 -9.81 19.09
N LYS A 135 -25.23 -10.60 20.14
CA LYS A 135 -26.10 -11.74 20.52
C LYS A 135 -27.35 -11.23 21.26
N SER A 136 -28.14 -10.42 20.60
CA SER A 136 -29.37 -9.83 21.17
C SER A 136 -30.61 -10.72 21.06
N ASP A 137 -30.54 -11.82 20.29
CA ASP A 137 -31.67 -12.75 20.05
C ASP A 137 -31.11 -14.16 19.83
N ASP A 138 -31.85 -15.18 20.27
CA ASP A 138 -31.47 -16.60 20.15
C ASP A 138 -31.36 -17.08 18.71
N ARG A 139 -32.07 -16.44 17.78
CA ARG A 139 -32.01 -16.73 16.34
C ARG A 139 -30.66 -16.28 15.71
N ILE A 140 -29.90 -15.43 16.38
CA ILE A 140 -28.56 -15.05 15.91
C ILE A 140 -27.60 -16.20 16.26
N VAL A 141 -27.19 -16.93 15.25
CA VAL A 141 -26.34 -18.13 15.40
C VAL A 141 -24.85 -17.85 15.12
N ASP A 142 -24.52 -16.72 14.51
CA ASP A 142 -23.13 -16.30 14.24
C ASP A 142 -23.00 -14.78 14.44
N TRP A 143 -22.00 -14.36 15.23
CA TRP A 143 -21.74 -12.95 15.55
C TRP A 143 -20.27 -12.68 15.83
#